data_bb5902aa54f35da96f80e7e7775e4f56
#
_entry.id   bb5902aa54f35da96f80e7e7775e4f56
#
_cell.length_a   1.000
_cell.length_b   1.000
_cell.length_c   1.000
_cell.angle_alpha   90.00
_cell.angle_beta   90.00
_cell.angle_gamma   90.00
#
_symmetry.space_group_name_H-M   'P 1'
#
loop_
_entity.id
_entity.type
_entity.pdbx_description
1 polymer ?
#
loop_
_entity_poly.entity_id
_entity_poly.type
_entity_poly.pdbx_seq_one_letter_code
_entity_poly.pdbx_strand_id
1 'polypeptide(L)'
;MQTKLGRLTAVLGIFPMAVLCASTLGCSRSPARSVDRFYGIVNSPAADGKLVSIDVRNQNDVTITPIGAIGTFGCTSVALSREGTLYSICGPGNFADTQHKYGCMTPGPQQLATIDPKTGHATMFGAPVEKLNVMALEFAPDGTLYAVGDANPASPTFNTLYTVDQKTGAFTAVGSTGAPPPNFFMDLAFDTRGTMYGASMFGLFTIDRKTGTATKVVDFVGGGVVMGLGYNAKQDKLYATDWKTPKSALYVVDTKNGFLTPMADIGYPLSHGLVALMP
;
A
#
# COMPACT_ATOMS: atom_id res chain seq x y z
N MET A 1 25.63 -54.14 -74.66
CA MET A 1 25.68 -55.51 -74.09
C MET A 1 24.76 -55.48 -72.88
N GLN A 2 23.53 -55.84 -73.01
CA GLN A 2 22.91 -57.08 -72.48
C GLN A 2 23.31 -57.32 -71.02
N THR A 3 22.46 -57.48 -70.04
CA THR A 3 21.11 -58.08 -69.82
C THR A 3 21.01 -58.14 -68.28
N LYS A 4 19.98 -58.12 -67.57
CA LYS A 4 18.73 -58.92 -67.56
C LYS A 4 17.78 -58.42 -66.44
N LEU A 5 16.54 -58.44 -66.70
CA LEU A 5 15.45 -58.33 -65.74
C LEU A 5 15.49 -59.39 -64.62
N GLY A 6 15.01 -59.06 -63.48
CA GLY A 6 14.61 -59.96 -62.42
C GLY A 6 13.43 -59.38 -61.64
N ARG A 7 12.21 -59.86 -61.98
CA ARG A 7 10.99 -59.70 -61.22
C ARG A 7 11.05 -60.57 -59.97
N LEU A 8 10.68 -60.03 -58.80
CA LEU A 8 10.16 -60.85 -57.72
C LEU A 8 9.04 -60.15 -56.95
N THR A 9 7.99 -60.79 -57.02
CA THR A 9 6.70 -60.87 -56.34
C THR A 9 6.54 -60.19 -54.97
N ALA A 10 5.39 -59.50 -54.86
CA ALA A 10 4.83 -58.97 -53.63
C ALA A 10 4.39 -60.10 -52.66
N VAL A 11 4.71 -59.94 -51.41
CA VAL A 11 4.06 -60.62 -50.29
C VAL A 11 3.42 -59.62 -49.40
N LEU A 12 2.10 -59.56 -49.37
CA LEU A 12 1.31 -58.80 -48.39
C LEU A 12 1.53 -59.41 -46.99
N GLY A 13 2.21 -58.69 -46.11
CA GLY A 13 2.24 -58.99 -44.71
C GLY A 13 1.32 -58.00 -43.98
N ILE A 14 0.21 -58.51 -43.47
CA ILE A 14 -0.72 -57.81 -42.59
C ILE A 14 -0.03 -57.71 -41.21
N PHE A 15 0.39 -56.49 -40.81
CA PHE A 15 0.81 -56.24 -39.48
C PHE A 15 -0.34 -55.62 -38.69
N PRO A 16 -0.56 -56.01 -37.43
CA PRO A 16 -1.64 -55.47 -36.61
C PRO A 16 -1.31 -54.05 -36.17
N MET A 17 -2.32 -53.23 -36.21
CA MET A 17 -2.36 -51.84 -35.80
C MET A 17 -2.06 -51.73 -34.29
N ALA A 18 -0.85 -51.33 -33.94
CA ALA A 18 -0.52 -50.98 -32.57
C ALA A 18 -1.23 -49.66 -32.21
N VAL A 19 -2.19 -49.79 -31.32
CA VAL A 19 -2.86 -48.62 -30.69
C VAL A 19 -1.80 -47.89 -29.88
N LEU A 20 -1.32 -46.75 -30.39
CA LEU A 20 -0.51 -45.82 -29.62
C LEU A 20 -1.44 -45.17 -28.59
N CYS A 21 -1.32 -45.58 -27.33
CA CYS A 21 -1.86 -44.87 -26.20
C CYS A 21 -1.18 -43.49 -26.14
N ALA A 22 -1.86 -42.46 -26.62
CA ALA A 22 -1.46 -41.08 -26.39
C ALA A 22 -1.61 -40.80 -24.88
N SER A 23 -0.49 -40.89 -24.16
CA SER A 23 -0.39 -40.35 -22.81
C SER A 23 -0.62 -38.84 -22.91
N THR A 24 -1.81 -38.41 -22.55
CA THR A 24 -2.09 -36.99 -22.26
C THR A 24 -1.20 -36.58 -21.12
N LEU A 25 -0.07 -35.96 -21.44
CA LEU A 25 0.67 -35.14 -20.51
C LEU A 25 -0.30 -34.05 -20.05
N GLY A 26 -0.90 -34.26 -18.88
CA GLY A 26 -1.67 -33.28 -18.21
C GLY A 26 -0.77 -32.07 -18.01
N CYS A 27 -1.02 -31.01 -18.76
CA CYS A 27 -0.47 -29.71 -18.50
C CYS A 27 -1.01 -29.29 -17.12
N SER A 28 -0.27 -29.61 -16.07
CA SER A 28 -0.58 -29.08 -14.75
C SER A 28 -0.44 -27.57 -14.87
N ARG A 29 -1.58 -26.89 -14.99
CA ARG A 29 -1.61 -25.44 -14.80
C ARG A 29 -1.01 -25.19 -13.42
N SER A 30 0.18 -24.62 -13.39
CA SER A 30 0.72 -24.06 -12.15
C SER A 30 -0.40 -23.24 -11.51
N PRO A 31 -0.69 -23.40 -10.21
CA PRO A 31 -1.71 -22.61 -9.58
C PRO A 31 -1.41 -21.14 -9.87
N ALA A 32 -2.41 -20.42 -10.35
CA ALA A 32 -2.26 -18.99 -10.62
C ALA A 32 -1.67 -18.36 -9.36
N ARG A 33 -0.45 -17.80 -9.48
CA ARG A 33 0.20 -17.14 -8.35
C ARG A 33 -0.76 -16.08 -7.85
N SER A 34 -1.07 -16.12 -6.56
CA SER A 34 -1.92 -15.12 -5.94
C SER A 34 -1.28 -13.74 -6.15
N VAL A 35 -2.06 -12.82 -6.67
CA VAL A 35 -1.65 -11.42 -6.80
C VAL A 35 -1.92 -10.74 -5.47
N ASP A 36 -0.92 -10.11 -4.90
CA ASP A 36 -1.08 -9.28 -3.72
C ASP A 36 -1.31 -7.85 -4.20
N ARG A 37 -2.48 -7.31 -3.89
CA ARG A 37 -2.86 -5.98 -4.31
C ARG A 37 -2.79 -5.00 -3.16
N PHE A 38 -2.24 -3.83 -3.46
CA PHE A 38 -2.27 -2.67 -2.58
C PHE A 38 -3.01 -1.52 -3.27
N TYR A 39 -3.53 -0.61 -2.46
CA TYR A 39 -3.93 0.72 -2.90
C TYR A 39 -2.98 1.75 -2.33
N GLY A 40 -2.72 2.80 -3.10
CA GLY A 40 -1.94 3.96 -2.68
C GLY A 40 -2.45 5.23 -3.34
N ILE A 41 -2.09 6.38 -2.78
CA ILE A 41 -2.43 7.69 -3.33
C ILE A 41 -1.15 8.33 -3.84
N VAL A 42 -1.15 8.77 -5.09
CA VAL A 42 -0.02 9.44 -5.73
C VAL A 42 -0.39 10.87 -6.10
N ASN A 43 0.58 11.77 -6.19
CA ASN A 43 0.42 13.20 -6.45
C ASN A 43 -0.57 13.90 -5.48
N SER A 44 -0.63 13.43 -4.24
CA SER A 44 -1.63 13.83 -3.26
C SER A 44 -1.68 15.34 -2.94
N PRO A 45 -0.59 16.12 -3.02
CA PRO A 45 -0.69 17.55 -2.77
C PRO A 45 -1.55 18.30 -3.78
N ALA A 46 -1.54 17.84 -5.03
CA ALA A 46 -2.23 18.52 -6.11
C ALA A 46 -3.69 18.06 -6.25
N ALA A 47 -4.53 18.90 -6.88
CA ALA A 47 -5.91 18.56 -7.21
C ALA A 47 -6.04 17.35 -8.14
N ASP A 48 -4.95 16.93 -8.78
CA ASP A 48 -4.86 15.78 -9.67
C ASP A 48 -4.36 14.49 -8.99
N GLY A 49 -4.32 14.46 -7.66
CA GLY A 49 -4.03 13.24 -6.90
C GLY A 49 -4.84 12.06 -7.40
N LYS A 50 -4.21 10.88 -7.46
CA LYS A 50 -4.84 9.68 -8.02
C LYS A 50 -4.78 8.52 -7.06
N LEU A 51 -5.84 7.74 -7.02
CA LEU A 51 -5.81 6.40 -6.48
C LEU A 51 -5.12 5.48 -7.50
N VAL A 52 -4.19 4.68 -7.03
CA VAL A 52 -3.54 3.62 -7.82
C VAL A 52 -3.74 2.27 -7.16
N SER A 53 -3.82 1.20 -7.96
CA SER A 53 -3.60 -0.15 -7.48
C SER A 53 -2.18 -0.60 -7.83
N ILE A 54 -1.58 -1.36 -6.91
CA ILE A 54 -0.23 -1.92 -7.03
C ILE A 54 -0.36 -3.43 -6.87
N ASP A 55 -0.23 -4.15 -7.97
CA ASP A 55 -0.31 -5.61 -8.02
C ASP A 55 1.08 -6.21 -7.96
N VAL A 56 1.39 -6.93 -6.88
CA VAL A 56 2.67 -7.59 -6.65
C VAL A 56 2.52 -9.09 -6.83
N ARG A 57 3.14 -9.67 -7.85
CA ARG A 57 3.22 -11.12 -8.05
C ARG A 57 4.53 -11.70 -7.52
N ASN A 58 5.60 -10.94 -7.65
CA ASN A 58 6.92 -11.22 -7.08
C ASN A 58 7.80 -9.96 -7.18
N GLN A 59 9.05 -10.06 -6.76
CA GLN A 59 10.00 -8.94 -6.73
C GLN A 59 10.27 -8.28 -8.09
N ASN A 60 10.09 -9.02 -9.20
CA ASN A 60 10.35 -8.54 -10.55
C ASN A 60 9.06 -8.39 -11.38
N ASP A 61 7.89 -8.59 -10.77
CA ASP A 61 6.59 -8.53 -11.44
C ASP A 61 5.62 -7.73 -10.58
N VAL A 62 5.72 -6.42 -10.71
CA VAL A 62 4.86 -5.43 -10.05
C VAL A 62 4.20 -4.59 -11.14
N THR A 63 2.88 -4.45 -11.06
CA THR A 63 2.10 -3.63 -11.98
C THR A 63 1.40 -2.52 -11.21
N ILE A 64 1.63 -1.26 -11.60
CA ILE A 64 0.96 -0.09 -11.05
C ILE A 64 -0.09 0.38 -12.07
N THR A 65 -1.35 0.45 -11.62
CA THR A 65 -2.47 0.86 -12.47
C THR A 65 -3.17 2.07 -11.87
N PRO A 66 -3.16 3.22 -12.55
CA PRO A 66 -3.99 4.36 -12.15
C PRO A 66 -5.47 3.99 -12.23
N ILE A 67 -6.23 4.27 -11.18
CA ILE A 67 -7.67 4.03 -11.13
C ILE A 67 -8.40 5.29 -11.56
N GLY A 68 -8.12 6.43 -10.91
CA GLY A 68 -8.75 7.69 -11.26
C GLY A 68 -8.34 8.81 -10.32
N ALA A 69 -8.81 10.01 -10.63
CA ALA A 69 -8.55 11.20 -9.82
C ALA A 69 -9.32 11.14 -8.50
N ILE A 70 -8.66 11.55 -7.42
CA ILE A 70 -9.27 11.65 -6.09
C ILE A 70 -10.37 12.73 -6.08
N GLY A 71 -10.22 13.78 -6.88
CA GLY A 71 -11.22 14.84 -7.01
C GLY A 71 -11.25 15.85 -5.85
N THR A 72 -10.37 15.70 -4.87
CA THR A 72 -10.19 16.63 -3.75
C THR A 72 -8.72 16.76 -3.37
N PHE A 73 -8.40 17.75 -2.54
CA PHE A 73 -7.02 18.04 -2.13
C PHE A 73 -6.63 17.24 -0.89
N GLY A 74 -5.34 17.02 -0.73
CA GLY A 74 -4.71 16.69 0.55
C GLY A 74 -5.15 15.38 1.18
N CYS A 75 -5.44 14.34 0.40
CA CYS A 75 -5.63 13.02 0.95
C CYS A 75 -4.27 12.41 1.32
N THR A 76 -4.07 12.12 2.61
CA THR A 76 -2.74 11.83 3.18
C THR A 76 -2.52 10.36 3.52
N SER A 77 -3.57 9.55 3.55
CA SER A 77 -3.48 8.12 3.86
C SER A 77 -4.59 7.36 3.15
N VAL A 78 -4.49 6.05 3.09
CA VAL A 78 -5.56 5.17 2.63
C VAL A 78 -5.63 3.94 3.55
N ALA A 79 -6.82 3.65 4.05
CA ALA A 79 -7.12 2.49 4.88
C ALA A 79 -8.25 1.68 4.28
N LEU A 80 -8.26 0.36 4.49
CA LEU A 80 -9.28 -0.54 3.94
C LEU A 80 -10.05 -1.21 5.07
N SER A 81 -11.38 -0.98 5.11
CA SER A 81 -12.24 -1.67 6.05
C SER A 81 -12.44 -3.15 5.66
N ARG A 82 -12.92 -3.96 6.60
CA ARG A 82 -13.23 -5.38 6.34
C ARG A 82 -14.32 -5.57 5.28
N GLU A 83 -15.20 -4.60 5.15
CA GLU A 83 -16.27 -4.58 4.16
C GLU A 83 -15.79 -4.16 2.77
N GLY A 84 -14.49 -3.83 2.62
CA GLY A 84 -13.88 -3.42 1.37
C GLY A 84 -14.07 -1.95 1.02
N THR A 85 -14.42 -1.10 1.99
CA THR A 85 -14.50 0.35 1.81
C THR A 85 -13.14 0.98 2.04
N LEU A 86 -12.66 1.76 1.08
CA LEU A 86 -11.46 2.58 1.26
C LEU A 86 -11.80 3.87 1.99
N TYR A 87 -11.00 4.19 3.01
CA TYR A 87 -11.08 5.43 3.78
C TYR A 87 -9.80 6.24 3.59
N SER A 88 -9.93 7.54 3.72
CA SER A 88 -8.82 8.50 3.71
C SER A 88 -9.15 9.69 4.60
N ILE A 89 -8.15 10.47 4.93
CA ILE A 89 -8.32 11.82 5.49
C ILE A 89 -7.95 12.81 4.40
N CYS A 90 -8.90 13.64 4.02
CA CYS A 90 -8.74 14.62 2.96
C CYS A 90 -9.12 16.03 3.44
N GLY A 91 -8.53 17.04 2.83
CA GLY A 91 -8.92 18.44 3.10
C GLY A 91 -7.94 19.46 2.56
N PRO A 92 -8.37 20.71 2.40
CA PRO A 92 -7.57 21.77 1.80
C PRO A 92 -6.36 22.19 2.65
N GLY A 93 -6.34 21.83 3.95
CA GLY A 93 -5.43 22.40 4.90
C GLY A 93 -3.95 22.14 4.67
N ASN A 94 -3.58 20.95 4.20
CA ASN A 94 -2.17 20.58 4.10
C ASN A 94 -1.46 21.10 2.86
N PHE A 95 -2.20 21.48 1.83
CA PHE A 95 -1.62 21.73 0.50
C PHE A 95 -2.14 22.97 -0.18
N ALA A 96 -3.04 23.73 0.47
CA ALA A 96 -3.53 25.00 -0.04
C ALA A 96 -2.47 26.12 -0.02
N ASP A 97 -1.37 25.92 0.72
CA ASP A 97 -0.22 26.81 0.64
C ASP A 97 0.53 26.55 -0.67
N THR A 98 0.12 27.26 -1.71
CA THR A 98 0.77 27.26 -3.03
C THR A 98 2.24 27.69 -2.99
N GLN A 99 2.73 28.15 -1.87
CA GLN A 99 4.12 28.58 -1.68
C GLN A 99 5.03 27.48 -1.14
N HIS A 100 4.50 26.31 -0.77
CA HIS A 100 5.26 25.13 -0.30
C HIS A 100 6.34 25.44 0.76
N LYS A 101 6.16 26.52 1.51
CA LYS A 101 7.18 27.06 2.41
C LYS A 101 7.45 26.15 3.62
N TYR A 102 6.50 25.26 3.94
CA TYR A 102 6.57 24.38 5.10
C TYR A 102 6.15 22.91 4.82
N GLY A 103 6.00 22.54 3.55
CA GLY A 103 5.60 21.16 3.18
C GLY A 103 4.20 20.78 3.67
N CYS A 104 3.99 19.50 3.92
CA CYS A 104 2.72 18.91 4.40
C CYS A 104 2.34 19.29 5.84
N MET A 105 2.90 20.35 6.41
CA MET A 105 2.83 20.63 7.84
C MET A 105 1.91 21.80 8.22
N THR A 106 1.15 22.35 7.28
CA THR A 106 0.22 23.43 7.59
C THR A 106 -1.11 22.86 8.08
N PRO A 107 -1.48 23.04 9.36
CA PRO A 107 -2.77 22.57 9.85
C PRO A 107 -3.92 23.26 9.11
N GLY A 108 -4.91 22.48 8.69
CA GLY A 108 -6.12 22.99 8.08
C GLY A 108 -7.26 21.99 8.27
N PRO A 109 -8.49 22.38 7.93
CA PRO A 109 -9.62 21.48 8.09
C PRO A 109 -9.43 20.23 7.24
N GLN A 110 -9.43 19.08 7.90
CA GLN A 110 -9.43 17.77 7.26
C GLN A 110 -10.70 17.02 7.64
N GLN A 111 -11.20 16.18 6.75
CA GLN A 111 -12.38 15.35 6.98
C GLN A 111 -12.07 13.90 6.62
N LEU A 112 -12.78 13.00 7.30
CA LEU A 112 -12.83 11.61 6.87
C LEU A 112 -13.52 11.54 5.50
N ALA A 113 -12.98 10.70 4.62
CA ALA A 113 -13.51 10.47 3.29
C ALA A 113 -13.57 8.97 3.00
N THR A 114 -14.52 8.56 2.19
CA THR A 114 -14.46 7.28 1.49
C THR A 114 -13.96 7.48 0.06
N ILE A 115 -13.25 6.49 -0.47
CA ILE A 115 -12.76 6.51 -1.84
C ILE A 115 -13.40 5.34 -2.60
N ASP A 116 -14.01 5.64 -3.74
CA ASP A 116 -14.53 4.59 -4.63
C ASP A 116 -13.35 3.85 -5.30
N PRO A 117 -13.16 2.56 -5.04
CA PRO A 117 -12.03 1.80 -5.60
C PRO A 117 -12.11 1.59 -7.12
N LYS A 118 -13.23 1.92 -7.76
CA LYS A 118 -13.40 1.81 -9.21
C LYS A 118 -13.10 3.10 -9.96
N THR A 119 -13.39 4.23 -9.33
CA THR A 119 -13.24 5.55 -9.97
C THR A 119 -12.12 6.39 -9.36
N GLY A 120 -11.67 6.05 -8.14
CA GLY A 120 -10.71 6.83 -7.36
C GLY A 120 -11.32 8.02 -6.64
N HIS A 121 -12.59 8.37 -6.92
CA HIS A 121 -13.20 9.59 -6.39
C HIS A 121 -13.45 9.52 -4.88
N ALA A 122 -13.01 10.55 -4.16
CA ALA A 122 -13.23 10.69 -2.73
C ALA A 122 -14.52 11.45 -2.42
N THR A 123 -15.26 10.99 -1.43
CA THR A 123 -16.43 11.65 -0.87
C THR A 123 -16.17 11.94 0.62
N MET A 124 -15.99 13.20 0.95
CA MET A 124 -15.77 13.65 2.34
C MET A 124 -17.08 13.64 3.11
N PHE A 125 -16.99 13.31 4.40
CA PHE A 125 -18.14 13.33 5.29
C PHE A 125 -17.74 13.59 6.75
N GLY A 126 -18.73 13.83 7.60
CA GLY A 126 -18.52 14.18 9.00
C GLY A 126 -18.11 15.62 9.22
N ALA A 127 -17.83 15.98 10.45
CA ALA A 127 -17.34 17.31 10.78
C ALA A 127 -15.85 17.46 10.43
N PRO A 128 -15.43 18.62 9.90
CA PRO A 128 -14.02 18.90 9.71
C PRO A 128 -13.27 18.88 11.05
N VAL A 129 -12.08 18.29 11.04
CA VAL A 129 -11.16 18.34 12.17
C VAL A 129 -10.24 19.53 11.96
N GLU A 130 -10.46 20.56 12.75
CA GLU A 130 -9.67 21.79 12.68
C GLU A 130 -8.30 21.58 13.35
N LYS A 131 -7.26 22.13 12.75
CA LYS A 131 -5.90 22.19 13.30
C LYS A 131 -5.22 20.84 13.58
N LEU A 132 -5.77 19.74 13.13
CA LEU A 132 -5.04 18.46 13.07
C LEU A 132 -4.47 18.26 11.69
N ASN A 133 -3.20 17.88 11.66
CA ASN A 133 -2.53 17.41 10.44
C ASN A 133 -2.40 15.90 10.53
N VAL A 134 -3.46 15.20 10.18
CA VAL A 134 -3.51 13.73 10.19
C VAL A 134 -2.77 13.22 8.96
N MET A 135 -1.77 12.38 9.17
CA MET A 135 -0.94 11.83 8.09
C MET A 135 -1.13 10.32 7.93
N ALA A 136 -1.57 9.64 8.98
CA ALA A 136 -1.68 8.18 9.01
C ALA A 136 -3.09 7.74 9.41
N LEU A 137 -3.61 6.71 8.73
CA LEU A 137 -4.93 6.13 8.99
C LEU A 137 -4.87 4.63 8.68
N GLU A 138 -5.32 3.76 9.60
CA GLU A 138 -5.39 2.33 9.33
C GLU A 138 -6.41 1.61 10.23
N PHE A 139 -6.99 0.54 9.70
CA PHE A 139 -7.89 -0.33 10.43
C PHE A 139 -7.14 -1.41 11.20
N ALA A 140 -7.44 -1.51 12.49
CA ALA A 140 -7.03 -2.68 13.26
C ALA A 140 -7.84 -3.93 12.83
N PRO A 141 -7.31 -5.14 13.10
CA PRO A 141 -8.02 -6.38 12.82
C PRO A 141 -9.39 -6.52 13.53
N ASP A 142 -9.64 -5.77 14.58
CA ASP A 142 -10.94 -5.72 15.27
C ASP A 142 -11.96 -4.73 14.65
N GLY A 143 -11.54 -4.02 13.58
CA GLY A 143 -12.36 -3.03 12.88
C GLY A 143 -12.28 -1.61 13.46
N THR A 144 -11.48 -1.37 14.48
CA THR A 144 -11.24 -0.02 15.00
C THR A 144 -10.36 0.76 14.03
N LEU A 145 -10.81 1.95 13.63
CA LEU A 145 -10.03 2.85 12.79
C LEU A 145 -9.13 3.72 13.67
N TYR A 146 -7.83 3.67 13.41
CA TYR A 146 -6.82 4.48 14.09
C TYR A 146 -6.24 5.53 13.15
N ALA A 147 -5.83 6.65 13.74
CA ALA A 147 -5.11 7.71 13.05
C ALA A 147 -3.97 8.22 13.90
N VAL A 148 -2.90 8.69 13.28
CA VAL A 148 -1.88 9.51 13.94
C VAL A 148 -1.87 10.88 13.29
N GLY A 149 -2.01 11.90 14.09
CA GLY A 149 -1.92 13.32 13.75
C GLY A 149 -1.02 13.96 14.77
N ASP A 150 -0.80 14.97 14.57
CA ASP A 150 -0.42 16.28 14.23
C ASP A 150 1.11 16.29 13.95
N ALA A 151 1.48 16.53 12.72
CA ALA A 151 2.89 16.58 12.33
C ALA A 151 3.60 17.89 12.72
N ASN A 152 2.91 18.80 13.42
CA ASN A 152 3.51 20.06 13.90
C ASN A 152 4.25 19.84 15.23
N PRO A 153 5.59 19.91 15.28
CA PRO A 153 6.36 19.67 16.51
C PRO A 153 6.09 20.66 17.63
N ALA A 154 5.54 21.84 17.31
CA ALA A 154 5.17 22.86 18.30
C ALA A 154 3.77 22.65 18.89
N SER A 155 3.00 21.70 18.35
CA SER A 155 1.66 21.40 18.84
C SER A 155 1.71 20.54 20.10
N PRO A 156 0.83 20.78 21.08
CA PRO A 156 0.68 19.89 22.24
C PRO A 156 0.12 18.51 21.87
N THR A 157 -0.45 18.38 20.67
CA THR A 157 -1.00 17.13 20.12
C THR A 157 -0.07 16.45 19.11
N PHE A 158 1.20 16.87 19.06
CA PHE A 158 2.21 16.30 18.17
C PHE A 158 2.26 14.77 18.27
N ASN A 159 2.18 14.10 17.13
CA ASN A 159 2.19 12.63 17.04
C ASN A 159 1.23 11.94 18.03
N THR A 160 0.01 12.43 18.16
CA THR A 160 -1.01 11.79 19.01
C THR A 160 -1.73 10.68 18.23
N LEU A 161 -1.88 9.53 18.87
CA LEU A 161 -2.73 8.44 18.41
C LEU A 161 -4.19 8.75 18.74
N TYR A 162 -5.06 8.53 17.77
CA TYR A 162 -6.51 8.69 17.88
C TYR A 162 -7.23 7.42 17.44
N THR A 163 -8.41 7.19 17.97
CA THR A 163 -9.45 6.38 17.32
C THR A 163 -10.37 7.31 16.53
N VAL A 164 -10.90 6.82 15.41
CA VAL A 164 -11.77 7.59 14.51
C VAL A 164 -13.11 6.89 14.39
N ASP A 165 -14.18 7.61 14.67
CA ASP A 165 -15.53 7.11 14.44
C ASP A 165 -15.85 7.11 12.94
N GLN A 166 -16.08 5.93 12.39
CA GLN A 166 -16.29 5.73 10.95
C GLN A 166 -17.58 6.34 10.41
N LYS A 167 -18.54 6.69 11.27
CA LYS A 167 -19.84 7.25 10.88
C LYS A 167 -19.84 8.77 10.93
N THR A 168 -19.20 9.31 11.96
CA THR A 168 -19.22 10.75 12.25
C THR A 168 -17.93 11.47 11.85
N GLY A 169 -16.84 10.72 11.64
CA GLY A 169 -15.51 11.28 11.41
C GLY A 169 -14.87 11.87 12.68
N ALA A 170 -15.46 11.64 13.87
CA ALA A 170 -14.95 12.20 15.12
C ALA A 170 -13.67 11.50 15.58
N PHE A 171 -12.70 12.30 16.04
CA PHE A 171 -11.43 11.83 16.57
C PHE A 171 -11.46 11.82 18.10
N THR A 172 -11.06 10.70 18.70
CA THR A 172 -10.89 10.56 20.15
C THR A 172 -9.43 10.25 20.44
N ALA A 173 -8.76 11.10 21.19
CA ALA A 173 -7.36 10.92 21.53
C ALA A 173 -7.17 9.69 22.43
N VAL A 174 -6.20 8.85 22.06
CA VAL A 174 -5.73 7.72 22.88
C VAL A 174 -4.55 8.20 23.73
N GLY A 175 -3.54 8.80 23.10
CA GLY A 175 -2.37 9.32 23.81
C GLY A 175 -1.24 9.72 22.86
N SER A 176 -0.25 10.42 23.39
CA SER A 176 0.94 10.80 22.64
C SER A 176 1.80 9.55 22.36
N THR A 177 2.39 9.50 21.17
CA THR A 177 3.35 8.45 20.83
C THR A 177 4.68 8.59 21.55
N GLY A 178 4.99 9.79 22.06
CA GLY A 178 6.26 10.07 22.70
C GLY A 178 7.47 10.09 21.75
N ALA A 179 7.26 9.81 20.46
CA ALA A 179 8.33 9.86 19.47
C ALA A 179 8.75 11.32 19.24
N PRO A 180 10.03 11.68 19.48
CA PRO A 180 10.48 13.06 19.35
C PRO A 180 10.65 13.46 17.88
N PRO A 181 10.61 14.76 17.56
CA PRO A 181 11.02 15.24 16.24
C PRO A 181 12.42 14.72 15.86
N PRO A 182 12.71 14.42 14.61
CA PRO A 182 11.87 14.60 13.42
C PRO A 182 10.96 13.42 13.05
N ASN A 183 10.62 12.55 14.01
CA ASN A 183 9.83 11.35 13.76
C ASN A 183 8.33 11.71 13.66
N PHE A 184 7.89 12.25 12.53
CA PHE A 184 6.47 12.34 12.20
C PHE A 184 6.00 10.99 11.66
N PHE A 185 4.88 10.49 12.17
CA PHE A 185 4.29 9.28 11.61
C PHE A 185 3.56 9.60 10.31
N MET A 186 4.00 8.95 9.25
CA MET A 186 3.50 9.16 7.89
C MET A 186 2.43 8.14 7.51
N ASP A 187 2.52 6.92 8.07
CA ASP A 187 1.53 5.87 7.83
C ASP A 187 1.54 4.81 8.94
N LEU A 188 0.46 4.02 8.99
CA LEU A 188 0.25 2.91 9.91
C LEU A 188 0.02 1.60 9.16
N ALA A 189 0.34 0.48 9.79
CA ALA A 189 -0.04 -0.85 9.33
C ALA A 189 -0.26 -1.80 10.51
N PHE A 190 -1.15 -2.79 10.34
CA PHE A 190 -1.32 -3.85 11.32
C PHE A 190 -0.88 -5.20 10.77
N ASP A 191 -0.14 -5.98 11.56
CA ASP A 191 0.09 -7.38 11.25
C ASP A 191 -1.11 -8.25 11.67
N THR A 192 -1.10 -9.52 11.27
CA THR A 192 -2.17 -10.48 11.61
C THR A 192 -2.28 -10.77 13.10
N ARG A 193 -1.26 -10.46 13.90
CA ARG A 193 -1.27 -10.59 15.36
C ARG A 193 -1.86 -9.36 16.06
N GLY A 194 -2.16 -8.32 15.29
CA GLY A 194 -2.67 -7.05 15.79
C GLY A 194 -1.60 -6.10 16.33
N THR A 195 -0.33 -6.32 15.97
CA THR A 195 0.74 -5.36 16.22
C THR A 195 0.53 -4.15 15.33
N MET A 196 0.43 -2.97 15.92
CA MET A 196 0.39 -1.71 15.19
C MET A 196 1.83 -1.26 14.91
N TYR A 197 2.15 -1.15 13.63
CA TYR A 197 3.37 -0.52 13.15
C TYR A 197 3.07 0.90 12.71
N GLY A 198 4.00 1.82 13.00
CA GLY A 198 4.00 3.17 12.48
C GLY A 198 5.30 3.45 11.73
N ALA A 199 5.21 3.94 10.51
CA ALA A 199 6.35 4.45 9.78
C ALA A 199 6.51 5.94 10.03
N SER A 200 7.63 6.34 10.62
CA SER A 200 8.09 7.72 10.53
C SER A 200 8.85 7.92 9.22
N MET A 201 9.22 9.17 8.92
CA MET A 201 10.03 9.47 7.74
C MET A 201 11.34 8.66 7.67
N PHE A 202 11.88 8.25 8.83
CA PHE A 202 13.23 7.69 8.94
C PHE A 202 13.30 6.36 9.67
N GLY A 203 12.19 5.84 10.20
CA GLY A 203 12.23 4.61 10.97
C GLY A 203 10.87 3.96 11.22
N LEU A 204 10.93 2.70 11.59
CA LEU A 204 9.79 1.88 11.95
C LEU A 204 9.64 1.83 13.47
N PHE A 205 8.40 1.95 13.92
CA PHE A 205 8.00 1.86 15.33
C PHE A 205 6.88 0.85 15.50
N THR A 206 6.75 0.28 16.70
CA THR A 206 5.49 -0.29 17.16
C THR A 206 4.78 0.71 18.04
N ILE A 207 3.45 0.72 18.02
CA ILE A 207 2.61 1.65 18.80
C ILE A 207 1.65 0.85 19.67
N ASP A 208 1.64 1.12 20.95
CA ASP A 208 0.67 0.54 21.88
C ASP A 208 -0.71 1.17 21.66
N ARG A 209 -1.68 0.38 21.24
CA ARG A 209 -3.04 0.83 20.92
C ARG A 209 -3.82 1.38 22.13
N LYS A 210 -3.41 1.06 23.35
CA LYS A 210 -4.09 1.48 24.58
C LYS A 210 -3.56 2.80 25.13
N THR A 211 -2.27 3.06 24.94
CA THR A 211 -1.59 4.21 25.51
C THR A 211 -1.14 5.23 24.46
N GLY A 212 -1.05 4.80 23.20
CA GLY A 212 -0.44 5.58 22.13
C GLY A 212 1.07 5.45 22.06
N THR A 213 1.73 4.96 23.10
CA THR A 213 3.20 4.97 23.23
C THR A 213 3.88 4.22 22.08
N ALA A 214 4.82 4.87 21.40
CA ALA A 214 5.61 4.27 20.34
C ALA A 214 6.96 3.78 20.86
N THR A 215 7.37 2.62 20.39
CA THR A 215 8.70 2.05 20.63
C THR A 215 9.40 1.86 19.29
N LYS A 216 10.59 2.42 19.16
CA LYS A 216 11.39 2.30 17.93
C LYS A 216 11.81 0.85 17.70
N VAL A 217 11.59 0.35 16.50
CA VAL A 217 12.02 -0.97 16.04
C VAL A 217 13.39 -0.84 15.36
N VAL A 218 13.45 -0.06 14.26
CA VAL A 218 14.68 0.12 13.47
C VAL A 218 14.65 1.48 12.78
N ASP A 219 15.82 1.98 12.38
CA ASP A 219 15.95 3.06 11.39
C ASP A 219 15.86 2.48 9.98
N PHE A 220 15.21 3.19 9.05
CA PHE A 220 15.20 2.78 7.65
C PHE A 220 16.57 2.98 7.01
N VAL A 221 16.99 1.99 6.22
CA VAL A 221 18.27 1.98 5.49
C VAL A 221 17.99 1.83 4.00
N GLY A 222 18.47 2.76 3.21
CA GLY A 222 18.16 2.86 1.78
C GLY A 222 16.81 3.54 1.54
N GLY A 223 16.47 3.75 0.26
CA GLY A 223 15.25 4.46 -0.12
C GLY A 223 15.31 5.97 0.08
N GLY A 224 14.14 6.59 -0.01
CA GLY A 224 13.89 8.00 0.30
C GLY A 224 13.19 8.17 1.64
N VAL A 225 12.46 9.27 1.80
CA VAL A 225 11.60 9.52 2.96
C VAL A 225 10.37 8.62 2.86
N VAL A 226 10.17 7.75 3.84
CA VAL A 226 9.02 6.83 3.84
C VAL A 226 7.73 7.62 4.06
N MET A 227 6.72 7.36 3.21
CA MET A 227 5.44 8.07 3.19
C MET A 227 4.23 7.14 3.27
N GLY A 228 4.40 5.86 2.96
CA GLY A 228 3.34 4.85 3.04
C GLY A 228 3.86 3.56 3.64
N LEU A 229 3.00 2.87 4.39
CA LEU A 229 3.29 1.58 5.03
C LEU A 229 2.07 0.67 4.87
N GLY A 230 2.27 -0.55 4.37
CA GLY A 230 1.22 -1.55 4.23
C GLY A 230 1.71 -2.93 4.64
N TYR A 231 0.83 -3.74 5.22
CA TYR A 231 1.16 -5.10 5.61
C TYR A 231 0.43 -6.12 4.72
N ASN A 232 1.19 -7.03 4.15
CA ASN A 232 0.65 -8.15 3.39
C ASN A 232 0.54 -9.40 4.28
N ALA A 233 -0.69 -9.75 4.64
CA ALA A 233 -0.98 -10.87 5.53
C ALA A 233 -0.59 -12.24 4.95
N LYS A 234 -0.63 -12.42 3.61
CA LYS A 234 -0.27 -13.69 2.97
C LYS A 234 1.22 -13.96 2.99
N GLN A 235 2.02 -12.91 2.92
CA GLN A 235 3.48 -13.01 2.89
C GLN A 235 4.13 -12.75 4.25
N ASP A 236 3.35 -12.30 5.26
CA ASP A 236 3.83 -11.82 6.56
C ASP A 236 4.94 -10.77 6.39
N LYS A 237 4.67 -9.74 5.57
CA LYS A 237 5.66 -8.72 5.22
C LYS A 237 5.07 -7.32 5.27
N LEU A 238 5.90 -6.40 5.74
CA LEU A 238 5.67 -4.96 5.58
C LEU A 238 6.23 -4.47 4.26
N TYR A 239 5.46 -3.59 3.62
CA TYR A 239 5.84 -2.86 2.42
C TYR A 239 5.81 -1.37 2.73
N ALA A 240 6.69 -0.63 2.08
CA ALA A 240 6.75 0.82 2.23
C ALA A 240 6.81 1.49 0.86
N THR A 241 6.35 2.73 0.82
CA THR A 241 6.58 3.64 -0.30
C THR A 241 7.33 4.87 0.20
N ASP A 242 8.16 5.44 -0.67
CA ASP A 242 8.95 6.62 -0.32
C ASP A 242 8.54 7.87 -1.10
N TRP A 243 8.91 9.03 -0.60
CA TRP A 243 8.92 10.26 -1.37
C TRP A 243 10.27 10.43 -2.05
N LYS A 244 10.28 10.34 -3.36
CA LYS A 244 11.45 10.54 -4.19
C LYS A 244 11.06 11.20 -5.51
N THR A 245 11.83 12.18 -5.96
CA THR A 245 11.67 12.77 -7.28
C THR A 245 12.71 12.19 -8.23
N PRO A 246 12.36 11.94 -9.52
CA PRO A 246 11.05 12.15 -10.14
C PRO A 246 10.02 11.05 -9.85
N LYS A 247 10.37 9.99 -9.16
CA LYS A 247 9.50 8.84 -8.96
C LYS A 247 9.74 8.19 -7.60
N SER A 248 8.65 7.89 -6.91
CA SER A 248 8.62 7.08 -5.69
C SER A 248 8.80 5.60 -6.02
N ALA A 249 9.23 4.80 -5.06
CA ALA A 249 9.36 3.37 -5.22
C ALA A 249 8.60 2.60 -4.14
N LEU A 250 8.26 1.34 -4.47
CA LEU A 250 7.75 0.35 -3.53
C LEU A 250 8.92 -0.49 -3.01
N TYR A 251 8.92 -0.76 -1.71
CA TYR A 251 9.94 -1.55 -1.01
C TYR A 251 9.31 -2.65 -0.17
N VAL A 252 10.07 -3.72 0.05
CA VAL A 252 9.86 -4.62 1.19
C VAL A 252 10.70 -4.11 2.35
N VAL A 253 10.12 -4.07 3.54
CA VAL A 253 10.78 -3.62 4.77
C VAL A 253 11.33 -4.84 5.52
N ASP A 254 12.63 -4.86 5.79
CA ASP A 254 13.21 -5.80 6.75
C ASP A 254 13.10 -5.21 8.17
N THR A 255 12.22 -5.77 8.98
CA THR A 255 11.96 -5.29 10.34
C THR A 255 13.10 -5.57 11.34
N LYS A 256 14.13 -6.36 10.97
CA LYS A 256 15.27 -6.67 11.82
C LYS A 256 16.41 -5.67 11.70
N ASN A 257 16.60 -5.15 10.50
CA ASN A 257 17.76 -4.28 10.19
C ASN A 257 17.36 -2.98 9.47
N GLY A 258 16.08 -2.79 9.16
CA GLY A 258 15.54 -1.59 8.52
C GLY A 258 15.80 -1.44 7.04
N PHE A 259 16.43 -2.42 6.38
CA PHE A 259 16.69 -2.34 4.95
C PHE A 259 15.40 -2.26 4.13
N LEU A 260 15.35 -1.28 3.24
CA LEU A 260 14.32 -1.12 2.23
C LEU A 260 14.77 -1.77 0.92
N THR A 261 14.26 -2.98 0.64
CA THR A 261 14.57 -3.70 -0.60
C THR A 261 13.66 -3.21 -1.70
N PRO A 262 14.16 -2.56 -2.77
CA PRO A 262 13.33 -2.01 -3.83
C PRO A 262 12.64 -3.13 -4.63
N MET A 263 11.37 -2.90 -4.95
CA MET A 263 10.51 -3.80 -5.73
C MET A 263 10.18 -3.22 -7.10
N ALA A 264 9.71 -1.98 -7.12
CA ALA A 264 9.28 -1.30 -8.34
C ALA A 264 9.31 0.21 -8.18
N ASP A 265 9.47 0.89 -9.30
CA ASP A 265 9.21 2.31 -9.45
C ASP A 265 7.69 2.53 -9.60
N ILE A 266 7.10 3.40 -8.79
CA ILE A 266 5.65 3.68 -8.80
C ILE A 266 5.27 4.58 -10.00
N GLY A 267 6.25 5.22 -10.63
CA GLY A 267 6.01 6.06 -11.80
C GLY A 267 5.53 7.48 -11.50
N TYR A 268 5.38 7.84 -10.22
CA TYR A 268 4.89 9.14 -9.75
C TYR A 268 5.81 9.70 -8.66
N PRO A 269 5.94 11.03 -8.54
CA PRO A 269 6.92 11.65 -7.62
C PRO A 269 6.53 11.62 -6.15
N LEU A 270 5.28 11.35 -5.82
CA LEU A 270 4.76 11.31 -4.45
C LEU A 270 3.84 10.13 -4.27
N SER A 271 4.01 9.39 -3.20
CA SER A 271 3.10 8.34 -2.79
C SER A 271 2.76 8.53 -1.32
N HIS A 272 1.47 8.64 -1.02
CA HIS A 272 0.95 8.71 0.33
C HIS A 272 0.04 7.51 0.58
N GLY A 273 0.13 6.95 1.78
CA GLY A 273 -0.67 5.82 2.21
C GLY A 273 -0.44 4.58 1.35
N LEU A 274 -0.39 3.45 1.98
CA LEU A 274 -0.28 2.15 1.33
C LEU A 274 -1.09 1.14 2.13
N VAL A 275 -2.16 0.60 1.56
CA VAL A 275 -2.95 -0.44 2.21
C VAL A 275 -3.05 -1.69 1.35
N ALA A 276 -2.81 -2.86 1.96
CA ALA A 276 -3.00 -4.14 1.30
C ALA A 276 -4.46 -4.55 1.28
N LEU A 277 -4.92 -5.16 0.16
CA LEU A 277 -6.17 -5.90 0.17
C LEU A 277 -6.05 -7.08 1.15
N MET A 278 -6.97 -7.14 2.09
CA MET A 278 -7.12 -8.32 2.94
C MET A 278 -7.54 -9.52 2.06
N PRO A 279 -7.07 -10.71 2.37
CA PRO A 279 -7.39 -11.92 1.61
C PRO A 279 -8.84 -12.32 1.72
#